data_0dd506164d5b1b22b92072a2cfbf3ff2
#
_entry.id   0dd506164d5b1b22b92072a2cfbf3ff2
#
_cell.length_a   1.000
_cell.length_b   1.000
_cell.length_c   1.000
_cell.angle_alpha   90.00
_cell.angle_beta   90.00
_cell.angle_gamma   90.00
#
_symmetry.space_group_name_H-M   'P 1'
#
loop_
_entity.id
_entity.type
_entity.pdbx_description
1 polymer ?
#
loop_
_entity_poly.entity_id
_entity_poly.type
_entity_poly.pdbx_seq_one_letter_code
_entity_poly.pdbx_strand_id
1 'polypeptide(L)' 'MASDDDDPRAPYKVYEGDELKGTYATRAEARRAQQRLAESEPQCNFIIRDLFERVVI' A
#
# COMPACT_ATOMS: atom_id res chain seq x y z
N MET A 1 7.05 -6.29 19.01
CA MET A 1 7.58 -6.54 17.69
C MET A 1 6.95 -5.55 16.69
N ALA A 2 7.76 -4.90 15.89
CA ALA A 2 7.24 -3.93 14.95
C ALA A 2 6.41 -4.64 13.86
N SER A 3 5.28 -4.06 13.54
CA SER A 3 4.46 -4.53 12.44
C SER A 3 5.16 -4.21 11.12
N ASP A 4 5.00 -5.07 10.12
CA ASP A 4 5.52 -4.79 8.79
C ASP A 4 4.93 -3.50 8.21
N ASP A 5 3.71 -3.16 8.64
CA ASP A 5 3.04 -1.95 8.19
C ASP A 5 3.71 -0.68 8.68
N ASP A 6 4.48 -0.78 9.77
CA ASP A 6 5.15 0.36 10.37
C ASP A 6 6.64 0.39 10.07
N ASP A 7 7.14 -0.50 9.22
CA ASP A 7 8.55 -0.57 8.91
C ASP A 7 8.96 0.65 8.08
N PRO A 8 9.85 1.52 8.63
CA PRO A 8 10.28 2.71 7.89
C PRO A 8 11.10 2.39 6.64
N ARG A 9 11.59 1.14 6.54
CA ARG A 9 12.36 0.72 5.39
C ARG A 9 11.47 0.20 4.25
N ALA A 10 10.19 0.02 4.52
CA ALA A 10 9.27 -0.45 3.50
C ALA A 10 9.00 0.68 2.50
N PRO A 11 9.43 0.53 1.23
CA PRO A 11 9.34 1.62 0.26
C PRO A 11 7.97 1.77 -0.38
N TYR A 12 7.11 0.77 -0.24
CA TYR A 12 5.81 0.79 -0.91
C TYR A 12 4.69 0.99 0.08
N LYS A 13 3.81 1.93 -0.24
CA LYS A 13 2.67 2.26 0.61
C LYS A 13 1.39 2.21 -0.21
N VAL A 14 0.34 1.69 0.40
CA VAL A 14 -0.97 1.64 -0.22
C VAL A 14 -1.84 2.71 0.44
N TYR A 15 -2.44 3.54 -0.39
CA TYR A 15 -3.31 4.64 0.06
C TYR A 15 -4.71 4.49 -0.50
N GLU A 16 -5.67 4.95 0.28
CA GLU A 16 -7.03 5.22 -0.18
C GLU A 16 -7.21 6.72 -0.06
N GLY A 17 -7.15 7.43 -1.19
CA GLY A 17 -7.11 8.88 -1.13
C GLY A 17 -5.88 9.35 -0.39
N ASP A 18 -6.08 10.03 0.75
CA ASP A 18 -4.99 10.51 1.58
C ASP A 18 -4.72 9.59 2.77
N GLU A 19 -5.49 8.52 2.91
CA GLU A 19 -5.37 7.63 4.05
C GLU A 19 -4.41 6.49 3.76
N LEU A 20 -3.40 6.34 4.60
CA LEU A 20 -2.46 5.24 4.50
C LEU A 20 -3.10 3.95 5.02
N LYS A 21 -3.14 2.93 4.16
CA LYS A 21 -3.71 1.63 4.52
C LYS A 21 -2.65 0.63 4.98
N GLY A 22 -1.43 0.75 4.49
CA GLY A 22 -0.36 -0.14 4.91
C GLY A 22 0.94 0.14 4.18
N THR A 23 2.04 -0.40 4.71
CA THR A 23 3.35 -0.30 4.09
C THR A 23 3.89 -1.69 3.83
N TYR A 24 4.63 -1.85 2.73
CA TYR A 24 5.06 -3.14 2.26
C TYR A 24 6.50 -3.08 1.75
N ALA A 25 7.23 -4.15 1.95
CA ALA A 25 8.65 -4.21 1.59
C ALA A 25 8.85 -4.37 0.08
N THR A 26 7.92 -5.01 -0.60
CA THR A 26 8.05 -5.24 -2.04
C THR A 26 6.79 -4.78 -2.76
N ARG A 27 6.97 -4.50 -4.05
CA ARG A 27 5.85 -4.11 -4.91
C ARG A 27 4.82 -5.22 -5.02
N ALA A 28 5.29 -6.47 -5.06
CA ALA A 28 4.38 -7.61 -5.14
C ALA A 28 3.46 -7.70 -3.93
N GLU A 29 4.02 -7.47 -2.75
CA GLU A 29 3.22 -7.47 -1.52
C GLU A 29 2.22 -6.33 -1.51
N ALA A 30 2.65 -5.14 -1.94
CA ALA A 30 1.76 -3.99 -2.02
C ALA A 30 0.60 -4.26 -2.99
N ARG A 31 0.89 -4.89 -4.12
CA ARG A 31 -0.14 -5.23 -5.09
C ARG A 31 -1.14 -6.23 -4.56
N ARG A 32 -0.67 -7.22 -3.82
CA ARG A 32 -1.57 -8.18 -3.18
C ARG A 32 -2.50 -7.50 -2.20
N ALA A 33 -1.93 -6.60 -1.41
CA ALA A 33 -2.73 -5.85 -0.44
C ALA A 33 -3.75 -4.96 -1.16
N GLN A 34 -3.33 -4.28 -2.22
CA GLN A 34 -4.22 -3.46 -3.02
C GLN A 34 -5.38 -4.28 -3.56
N GLN A 35 -5.07 -5.46 -4.07
CA GLN A 35 -6.10 -6.35 -4.61
C GLN A 35 -7.09 -6.79 -3.56
N ARG A 36 -6.60 -7.17 -2.38
CA ARG A 36 -7.47 -7.56 -1.27
C ARG A 36 -8.39 -6.43 -0.85
N LEU A 37 -7.83 -5.23 -0.73
CA LEU A 37 -8.61 -4.08 -0.34
C LEU A 37 -9.66 -3.75 -1.40
N ALA A 38 -9.29 -3.85 -2.67
CA ALA A 38 -10.22 -3.59 -3.76
C ALA A 38 -11.36 -4.61 -3.79
N GLU A 39 -11.08 -5.87 -3.44
CA GLU A 39 -12.11 -6.88 -3.37
C GLU A 39 -13.05 -6.65 -2.20
N SER A 40 -12.51 -6.20 -1.08
CA SER A 40 -13.30 -5.92 0.12
C SER A 40 -14.11 -4.63 -0.04
N GLU A 41 -13.55 -3.64 -0.70
CA GLU A 41 -14.18 -2.34 -0.89
C GLU A 41 -14.04 -1.89 -2.34
N PRO A 42 -14.81 -2.49 -3.26
CA PRO A 42 -14.66 -2.19 -4.69
C PRO A 42 -15.03 -0.76 -5.06
N GLN A 43 -15.77 -0.07 -4.21
CA GLN A 43 -16.12 1.32 -4.44
C GLN A 43 -14.98 2.27 -4.13
N CYS A 44 -13.94 1.80 -3.43
CA CYS A 44 -12.80 2.62 -3.05
C CYS A 44 -11.68 2.47 -4.07
N ASN A 45 -10.89 3.53 -4.20
CA ASN A 45 -9.77 3.55 -5.12
C ASN A 45 -8.47 3.49 -4.33
N PHE A 46 -7.73 2.40 -4.50
CA PHE A 46 -6.48 2.20 -3.78
C PHE A 46 -5.30 2.39 -4.72
N ILE A 47 -4.30 3.14 -4.27
CA ILE A 47 -3.11 3.39 -5.07
C ILE A 47 -1.87 2.98 -4.29
N ILE A 48 -0.82 2.60 -5.02
CA ILE A 48 0.47 2.25 -4.44
C ILE A 48 1.43 3.41 -4.73
N ARG A 49 2.13 3.87 -3.69
CA ARG A 49 3.16 4.88 -3.83
C ARG A 49 4.49 4.30 -3.39
N ASP A 50 5.56 4.69 -4.07
CA ASP A 50 6.90 4.23 -3.72
C ASP A 50 7.55 5.19 -2.71
N LEU A 51 8.85 4.96 -2.44
CA LEU A 51 9.59 5.77 -1.49
C LEU A 51 9.61 7.26 -1.87
N PHE A 52 9.49 7.56 -3.15
CA PHE A 52 9.50 8.93 -3.65
C PHE A 52 8.09 9.48 -3.84
N GLU A 53 7.11 8.80 -3.29
CA GLU A 53 5.70 9.19 -3.37
C GLU A 53 5.13 9.18 -4.79
N ARG A 54 5.74 8.38 -5.66
CA ARG A 54 5.26 8.20 -7.02
C ARG A 54 4.23 7.09 -7.05
N VAL A 55 3.21 7.30 -7.87
CA VAL A 55 2.20 6.26 -8.06
C VAL A 55 2.82 5.12 -8.86
N VAL A 56 2.71 3.91 -8.32
CA VAL A 56 3.22 2.69 -8.96
C VAL A 56 2.07 2.05 -9.73
N ILE A 57 2.29 1.88 -11.01
CA ILE A 57 1.28 1.30 -11.90
C ILE A 57 1.53 -0.17 -12.13
#